data_1b75193ac8740ad488fc36bbe82408bb
#
_entry.id   1b75193ac8740ad488fc36bbe82408bb
#
_cell.length_a   1.000
_cell.length_b   1.000
_cell.length_c   1.000
_cell.angle_alpha   90.00
_cell.angle_beta   90.00
_cell.angle_gamma   90.00
#
_symmetry.space_group_name_H-M   'P 1'
#
loop_
_entity.id
_entity.type
_entity.pdbx_description
1 polymer ?
#
loop_
_entity_poly.entity_id
_entity_poly.type
_entity_poly.pdbx_seq_one_letter_code
_entity_poly.pdbx_strand_id
1 'polypeptide(L)'
;MEKKNKYIFLLIGLVVGAVLTLAAVTFLGSSSEDAHLKTETEIIEDAGGEHSEEELVTLSDTEINELGIKLETVGSQKLQMHTDLTGEIVPDPDKLAHIVPRFAGVVKSVYKEIGDKVKKDEVIAVIESNESLVTYEVKSSIDGVVLDLHMTPGELIGDDKHIVTVADLSSVWAELTVYQKDIDDIKLGQSAQIYFNDIENAINGKIFYISPTVDEHTRTATARVRLNNSSGYWKPGMFITGKVLTDFVEVDQAVTLNAIQNFEGQKVVFVKDGESFRPQPVTIGKTNTNYAEVLTGLNAGQTYIAEGAFVIKSELLRESFGGGHGH
;
A
#
# COMPACT_ATOMS: atom_id res chain seq x y z
N MET A 1 48.19 -13.33 7.83
CA MET A 1 48.35 -11.97 8.39
C MET A 1 47.02 -11.30 8.81
N GLU A 2 45.89 -11.92 8.61
CA GLU A 2 44.53 -11.30 8.83
C GLU A 2 44.00 -11.40 10.28
N LYS A 3 44.50 -12.31 11.10
CA LYS A 3 44.03 -12.48 12.50
C LYS A 3 44.58 -11.42 13.50
N LYS A 4 45.72 -10.79 13.22
CA LYS A 4 46.33 -9.81 14.13
C LYS A 4 45.59 -8.45 14.14
N ASN A 5 44.97 -8.03 13.04
CA ASN A 5 44.34 -6.74 12.95
C ASN A 5 42.98 -6.65 13.69
N LYS A 6 42.23 -7.76 13.85
CA LYS A 6 40.95 -7.77 14.59
C LYS A 6 41.13 -7.47 16.08
N TYR A 7 42.21 -7.90 16.70
CA TYR A 7 42.47 -7.67 18.13
C TYR A 7 42.93 -6.24 18.41
N ILE A 8 43.58 -5.55 17.45
CA ILE A 8 44.02 -4.15 17.59
C ILE A 8 42.79 -3.22 17.62
N PHE A 9 41.76 -3.44 16.77
CA PHE A 9 40.52 -2.64 16.80
C PHE A 9 39.69 -2.89 18.06
N LEU A 10 39.70 -4.11 18.61
CA LEU A 10 39.02 -4.44 19.86
C LEU A 10 39.68 -3.79 21.06
N LEU A 11 41.02 -3.67 21.09
CA LEU A 11 41.80 -3.02 22.15
C LEU A 11 41.64 -1.48 22.11
N ILE A 12 41.56 -0.88 20.93
CA ILE A 12 41.30 0.56 20.75
C ILE A 12 39.88 0.91 21.20
N GLY A 13 38.88 0.10 20.88
CA GLY A 13 37.50 0.30 21.32
C GLY A 13 37.33 0.25 22.85
N LEU A 14 38.08 -0.61 23.53
CA LEU A 14 38.04 -0.77 24.98
C LEU A 14 38.70 0.39 25.71
N VAL A 15 39.79 0.96 25.18
CA VAL A 15 40.48 2.15 25.75
C VAL A 15 39.62 3.40 25.57
N VAL A 16 38.97 3.61 24.42
CA VAL A 16 38.07 4.76 24.17
C VAL A 16 36.84 4.69 25.05
N GLY A 17 36.27 3.50 25.27
CA GLY A 17 35.12 3.32 26.19
C GLY A 17 35.48 3.63 27.66
N ALA A 18 36.67 3.27 28.12
CA ALA A 18 37.10 3.55 29.49
C ALA A 18 37.40 5.04 29.76
N VAL A 19 37.89 5.78 28.75
CA VAL A 19 38.12 7.23 28.88
C VAL A 19 36.80 8.01 28.91
N LEU A 20 35.79 7.60 28.15
CA LEU A 20 34.47 8.23 28.15
C LEU A 20 33.68 7.99 29.47
N THR A 21 33.82 6.84 30.10
CA THR A 21 33.20 6.57 31.41
C THR A 21 33.90 7.31 32.55
N LEU A 22 35.21 7.53 32.48
CA LEU A 22 35.93 8.31 33.51
C LEU A 22 35.60 9.81 33.46
N ALA A 23 35.35 10.36 32.26
CA ALA A 23 34.91 11.75 32.07
C ALA A 23 33.49 12.01 32.59
N ALA A 24 32.59 11.03 32.51
CA ALA A 24 31.23 11.15 33.04
C ALA A 24 31.16 11.14 34.57
N VAL A 25 32.05 10.39 35.22
CA VAL A 25 32.07 10.30 36.71
C VAL A 25 32.65 11.54 37.35
N THR A 26 33.57 12.28 36.67
CA THR A 26 34.16 13.54 37.21
C THR A 26 33.24 14.77 37.01
N PHE A 27 32.22 14.67 36.14
CA PHE A 27 31.31 15.80 35.90
C PHE A 27 30.05 15.77 36.81
N LEU A 28 29.79 14.68 37.50
CA LEU A 28 28.61 14.48 38.37
C LEU A 28 28.91 14.56 39.89
N GLY A 29 30.11 14.92 40.27
CA GLY A 29 30.52 14.89 41.68
C GLY A 29 31.09 16.25 42.21
N SER A 30 30.28 17.30 42.16
CA SER A 30 30.65 18.54 42.92
C SER A 30 29.41 19.44 43.09
N SER A 31 28.70 19.31 44.18
CA SER A 31 28.09 20.43 44.89
C SER A 31 27.35 19.92 46.14
N SER A 32 27.92 20.14 47.27
CA SER A 32 27.24 20.39 48.53
C SER A 32 28.11 21.30 49.35
N GLU A 33 27.59 22.44 49.78
CA GLU A 33 27.53 22.87 51.17
C GLU A 33 27.19 24.37 51.30
N ASP A 34 26.11 24.57 52.01
CA ASP A 34 25.70 25.61 52.95
C ASP A 34 26.22 27.06 52.86
N ALA A 35 25.24 27.99 52.82
CA ALA A 35 25.24 29.16 53.71
C ALA A 35 23.83 29.77 53.83
N HIS A 36 23.26 29.72 55.03
CA HIS A 36 22.16 30.55 55.48
C HIS A 36 22.44 32.05 55.35
N LEU A 37 21.50 32.84 54.81
CA LEU A 37 21.13 34.13 55.44
C LEU A 37 19.66 34.50 55.06
N LYS A 38 18.95 34.92 56.07
CA LYS A 38 17.60 35.51 56.03
C LYS A 38 17.63 36.89 55.40
N THR A 39 16.57 37.25 54.67
CA THR A 39 15.85 38.52 54.89
C THR A 39 14.66 38.66 53.92
N GLU A 40 13.48 38.80 54.52
CA GLU A 40 12.33 39.64 54.21
C GLU A 40 11.69 39.64 52.78
N THR A 41 10.48 39.27 52.83
CA THR A 41 9.22 39.57 52.16
C THR A 41 9.20 40.84 51.31
N GLU A 42 8.95 40.67 50.02
CA GLU A 42 8.05 41.56 49.25
C GLU A 42 7.21 40.70 48.30
N ILE A 43 5.92 40.74 48.58
CA ILE A 43 4.88 40.17 47.71
C ILE A 43 4.71 41.17 46.57
N ILE A 44 5.13 40.77 45.38
CA ILE A 44 4.65 41.36 44.14
C ILE A 44 3.87 40.26 43.44
N GLU A 45 2.55 40.33 43.57
CA GLU A 45 1.62 39.68 42.63
C GLU A 45 1.85 40.35 41.26
N ASP A 46 2.63 39.69 40.42
CA ASP A 46 2.53 39.90 38.98
C ASP A 46 1.91 38.67 38.36
N ALA A 47 0.60 38.75 38.22
CA ALA A 47 -0.17 37.82 37.43
C ALA A 47 0.10 38.09 35.95
N GLY A 48 1.27 37.65 35.50
CA GLY A 48 1.61 37.49 34.08
C GLY A 48 0.96 36.22 33.58
N GLY A 49 -0.35 36.26 33.34
CA GLY A 49 -0.97 35.29 32.47
C GLY A 49 -0.37 35.47 31.09
N GLU A 50 0.44 34.52 30.64
CA GLU A 50 0.66 34.33 29.23
C GLU A 50 -0.71 34.00 28.59
N HIS A 51 -1.43 35.04 28.17
CA HIS A 51 -2.45 34.88 27.17
C HIS A 51 -1.71 34.46 25.89
N SER A 52 -1.60 33.16 25.65
CA SER A 52 -1.47 32.67 24.29
C SER A 52 -2.69 33.26 23.56
N GLU A 53 -2.47 34.25 22.70
CA GLU A 53 -3.52 34.71 21.77
C GLU A 53 -3.96 33.45 21.03
N GLU A 54 -5.18 32.97 21.36
CA GLU A 54 -5.77 31.85 20.62
C GLU A 54 -5.92 32.33 19.17
N GLU A 55 -5.20 31.71 18.27
CA GLU A 55 -5.28 31.98 16.83
C GLU A 55 -6.68 31.60 16.34
N LEU A 56 -7.55 32.59 16.19
CA LEU A 56 -8.97 32.43 15.83
C LEU A 56 -9.22 33.10 14.49
N VAL A 57 -9.83 32.37 13.55
CA VAL A 57 -10.37 32.93 12.32
C VAL A 57 -11.89 32.95 12.41
N THR A 58 -12.48 34.12 12.25
CA THR A 58 -13.95 34.29 12.25
C THR A 58 -14.45 34.35 10.81
N LEU A 59 -15.41 33.47 10.46
CA LEU A 59 -16.08 33.46 9.17
C LEU A 59 -17.59 33.43 9.35
N SER A 60 -18.28 34.25 8.59
CA SER A 60 -19.73 34.18 8.46
C SER A 60 -20.19 32.95 7.68
N ASP A 61 -21.44 32.52 7.86
CA ASP A 61 -22.00 31.39 7.10
C ASP A 61 -21.98 31.63 5.58
N THR A 62 -22.02 32.89 5.14
CA THR A 62 -21.90 33.26 3.72
C THR A 62 -20.50 32.97 3.19
N GLU A 63 -19.48 33.38 3.92
CA GLU A 63 -18.08 33.16 3.56
C GLU A 63 -17.72 31.67 3.59
N ILE A 64 -18.24 30.91 4.57
CA ILE A 64 -18.10 29.45 4.63
C ILE A 64 -18.57 28.78 3.32
N ASN A 65 -19.76 29.22 2.83
CA ASN A 65 -20.33 28.68 1.60
C ASN A 65 -19.56 29.14 0.34
N GLU A 66 -19.18 30.42 0.27
CA GLU A 66 -18.42 30.98 -0.87
C GLU A 66 -17.02 30.35 -1.00
N LEU A 67 -16.37 30.04 0.11
CA LEU A 67 -15.06 29.40 0.17
C LEU A 67 -15.14 27.88 -0.01
N GLY A 68 -16.33 27.30 -0.12
CA GLY A 68 -16.51 25.86 -0.29
C GLY A 68 -16.10 25.02 0.94
N ILE A 69 -16.16 25.64 2.12
CA ILE A 69 -15.85 24.96 3.39
C ILE A 69 -17.02 24.06 3.78
N LYS A 70 -16.74 22.80 4.02
CA LYS A 70 -17.73 21.85 4.54
C LYS A 70 -17.48 21.56 6.00
N LEU A 71 -18.54 21.61 6.79
CA LEU A 71 -18.53 21.31 8.21
C LEU A 71 -19.14 19.94 8.45
N GLU A 72 -18.50 19.15 9.32
CA GLU A 72 -19.02 17.88 9.83
C GLU A 72 -18.89 17.84 11.36
N THR A 73 -19.49 16.84 11.98
CA THR A 73 -19.41 16.61 13.42
C THR A 73 -18.57 15.36 13.70
N VAL A 74 -17.70 15.43 14.71
CA VAL A 74 -16.94 14.29 15.21
C VAL A 74 -17.90 13.24 15.74
N GLY A 75 -17.79 12.02 15.25
CA GLY A 75 -18.65 10.91 15.67
C GLY A 75 -18.05 9.55 15.38
N SER A 76 -18.79 8.52 15.78
CA SER A 76 -18.39 7.14 15.53
C SER A 76 -18.44 6.81 14.04
N GLN A 77 -17.47 6.06 13.59
CA GLN A 77 -17.34 5.58 12.22
C GLN A 77 -16.89 4.13 12.16
N LYS A 78 -17.34 3.45 11.10
CA LYS A 78 -16.89 2.10 10.77
C LYS A 78 -15.83 2.19 9.68
N LEU A 79 -14.57 2.09 10.05
CA LEU A 79 -13.45 2.15 9.14
C LEU A 79 -13.30 0.82 8.38
N GLN A 80 -13.28 0.88 7.06
CA GLN A 80 -12.90 -0.26 6.22
C GLN A 80 -11.38 -0.30 6.11
N MET A 81 -10.78 -1.34 6.68
CA MET A 81 -9.34 -1.53 6.60
C MET A 81 -8.98 -2.34 5.36
N HIS A 82 -7.93 -1.95 4.67
CA HIS A 82 -7.48 -2.61 3.46
C HIS A 82 -5.98 -2.87 3.55
N THR A 83 -5.56 -3.94 2.87
CA THR A 83 -4.17 -4.24 2.61
C THR A 83 -3.95 -4.23 1.10
N ASP A 84 -2.98 -3.46 0.64
CA ASP A 84 -2.59 -3.41 -0.77
C ASP A 84 -1.55 -4.50 -1.03
N LEU A 85 -1.88 -5.42 -1.93
CA LEU A 85 -1.02 -6.51 -2.36
C LEU A 85 -0.65 -6.30 -3.81
N THR A 86 0.62 -6.47 -4.13
CA THR A 86 1.08 -6.52 -5.53
C THR A 86 0.86 -7.90 -6.10
N GLY A 87 0.75 -8.00 -7.43
CA GLY A 87 0.57 -9.28 -8.08
C GLY A 87 0.69 -9.19 -9.59
N GLU A 88 0.31 -10.27 -10.25
CA GLU A 88 0.29 -10.36 -11.70
C GLU A 88 -0.95 -11.10 -12.20
N ILE A 89 -1.28 -10.87 -13.46
CA ILE A 89 -2.31 -11.64 -14.16
C ILE A 89 -1.68 -12.90 -14.71
N VAL A 90 -2.29 -14.04 -14.40
CA VAL A 90 -1.91 -15.34 -14.96
C VAL A 90 -3.09 -15.98 -15.69
N PRO A 91 -2.86 -16.84 -16.69
CA PRO A 91 -3.93 -17.62 -17.30
C PRO A 91 -4.62 -18.49 -16.25
N ASP A 92 -5.92 -18.74 -16.43
CA ASP A 92 -6.64 -19.74 -15.63
C ASP A 92 -6.12 -21.14 -16.01
N PRO A 93 -5.47 -21.90 -15.09
CA PRO A 93 -4.91 -23.21 -15.40
C PRO A 93 -5.95 -24.23 -15.89
N ASP A 94 -7.21 -24.08 -15.47
CA ASP A 94 -8.30 -24.95 -15.92
C ASP A 94 -8.68 -24.70 -17.39
N LYS A 95 -8.21 -23.60 -17.97
CA LYS A 95 -8.43 -23.14 -19.34
C LYS A 95 -7.15 -23.08 -20.16
N LEU A 96 -6.14 -23.80 -19.75
CA LEU A 96 -4.83 -23.84 -20.39
C LEU A 96 -4.59 -25.23 -20.98
N ALA A 97 -4.15 -25.29 -22.22
CA ALA A 97 -3.79 -26.54 -22.88
C ALA A 97 -2.32 -26.52 -23.27
N HIS A 98 -1.55 -27.46 -22.71
CA HIS A 98 -0.20 -27.75 -23.13
C HIS A 98 -0.24 -28.92 -24.13
N ILE A 99 0.09 -28.63 -25.37
CA ILE A 99 0.02 -29.59 -26.46
C ILE A 99 1.42 -30.22 -26.64
N VAL A 100 1.47 -31.54 -26.49
CA VAL A 100 2.66 -32.36 -26.66
C VAL A 100 2.52 -33.13 -27.98
N PRO A 101 3.57 -33.28 -28.81
CA PRO A 101 3.56 -34.10 -29.99
C PRO A 101 3.25 -35.55 -29.62
N ARG A 102 2.50 -36.26 -30.48
CA ARG A 102 2.20 -37.67 -30.24
C ARG A 102 3.42 -38.57 -30.46
N PHE A 103 4.30 -38.17 -31.38
CA PHE A 103 5.51 -38.90 -31.76
C PHE A 103 6.63 -37.87 -32.05
N ALA A 104 7.87 -38.22 -31.73
CA ALA A 104 9.03 -37.43 -32.15
C ALA A 104 9.13 -37.37 -33.65
N GLY A 105 9.54 -36.22 -34.21
CA GLY A 105 9.57 -36.06 -35.66
C GLY A 105 10.09 -34.71 -36.12
N VAL A 106 10.10 -34.55 -37.45
CA VAL A 106 10.47 -33.29 -38.12
C VAL A 106 9.26 -32.45 -38.42
N VAL A 107 9.25 -31.19 -38.02
CA VAL A 107 8.21 -30.22 -38.33
C VAL A 107 8.21 -29.94 -39.82
N LYS A 108 7.10 -30.25 -40.51
CA LYS A 108 6.95 -29.98 -41.96
C LYS A 108 6.37 -28.57 -42.20
N SER A 109 5.34 -28.21 -41.43
CA SER A 109 4.65 -26.94 -41.59
C SER A 109 4.08 -26.47 -40.26
N VAL A 110 4.08 -25.14 -40.06
CA VAL A 110 3.44 -24.46 -38.93
C VAL A 110 2.47 -23.45 -39.52
N TYR A 111 1.21 -23.46 -39.09
CA TYR A 111 0.12 -22.64 -39.63
C TYR A 111 -0.34 -21.53 -38.70
N LYS A 112 0.17 -21.51 -37.49
CA LYS A 112 -0.21 -20.55 -36.44
C LYS A 112 1.00 -19.86 -35.85
N GLU A 113 0.80 -18.63 -35.38
CA GLU A 113 1.79 -17.82 -34.67
C GLU A 113 1.33 -17.52 -33.25
N ILE A 114 2.25 -17.05 -32.41
CA ILE A 114 1.91 -16.55 -31.06
C ILE A 114 0.96 -15.37 -31.19
N GLY A 115 -0.17 -15.42 -30.46
CA GLY A 115 -1.24 -14.43 -30.52
C GLY A 115 -2.41 -14.82 -31.43
N ASP A 116 -2.26 -15.84 -32.27
CA ASP A 116 -3.35 -16.32 -33.12
C ASP A 116 -4.47 -16.97 -32.34
N LYS A 117 -5.71 -16.72 -32.79
CA LYS A 117 -6.88 -17.43 -32.28
C LYS A 117 -6.99 -18.79 -32.95
N VAL A 118 -7.29 -19.78 -32.16
CA VAL A 118 -7.52 -21.16 -32.61
C VAL A 118 -8.82 -21.69 -32.06
N LYS A 119 -9.45 -22.57 -32.83
CA LYS A 119 -10.61 -23.38 -32.38
C LYS A 119 -10.15 -24.78 -31.98
N LYS A 120 -10.93 -25.42 -31.16
CA LYS A 120 -10.75 -26.84 -30.86
C LYS A 120 -10.70 -27.64 -32.16
N ASP A 121 -9.77 -28.59 -32.26
CA ASP A 121 -9.49 -29.44 -33.41
C ASP A 121 -8.90 -28.72 -34.63
N GLU A 122 -8.62 -27.41 -34.54
CA GLU A 122 -7.92 -26.66 -35.60
C GLU A 122 -6.46 -27.10 -35.68
N VAL A 123 -5.95 -27.28 -36.91
CA VAL A 123 -4.57 -27.69 -37.16
C VAL A 123 -3.62 -26.54 -36.91
N ILE A 124 -2.64 -26.74 -36.05
CA ILE A 124 -1.58 -25.79 -35.73
C ILE A 124 -0.30 -26.09 -36.52
N ALA A 125 0.05 -27.39 -36.64
CA ALA A 125 1.25 -27.81 -37.37
C ALA A 125 1.08 -29.22 -37.93
N VAL A 126 2.01 -29.58 -38.84
CA VAL A 126 2.17 -30.94 -39.37
C VAL A 126 3.57 -31.41 -39.09
N ILE A 127 3.69 -32.62 -38.54
CA ILE A 127 4.95 -33.26 -38.17
C ILE A 127 5.05 -34.61 -38.88
N GLU A 128 6.24 -34.96 -39.36
CA GLU A 128 6.56 -36.28 -39.89
C GLU A 128 7.27 -37.08 -38.81
N SER A 129 6.67 -38.22 -38.42
CA SER A 129 7.24 -39.09 -37.41
C SER A 129 8.57 -39.69 -37.83
N ASN A 130 9.54 -39.69 -36.98
CA ASN A 130 10.85 -40.30 -37.22
C ASN A 130 10.80 -41.84 -37.37
N GLU A 131 9.81 -42.46 -36.71
CA GLU A 131 9.68 -43.93 -36.71
C GLU A 131 8.96 -44.47 -37.94
N SER A 132 7.81 -43.83 -38.27
CA SER A 132 6.94 -44.31 -39.33
C SER A 132 7.09 -43.57 -40.66
N LEU A 133 7.77 -42.40 -40.64
CA LEU A 133 7.87 -41.47 -41.77
C LEU A 133 6.52 -40.98 -42.28
N VAL A 134 5.46 -41.13 -41.48
CA VAL A 134 4.09 -40.69 -41.77
C VAL A 134 3.85 -39.33 -41.12
N THR A 135 3.24 -38.45 -41.85
CA THR A 135 2.87 -37.12 -41.33
C THR A 135 1.59 -37.22 -40.46
N TYR A 136 1.57 -36.45 -39.38
CA TYR A 136 0.40 -36.29 -38.54
C TYR A 136 0.15 -34.81 -38.18
N GLU A 137 -1.08 -34.47 -37.88
CA GLU A 137 -1.49 -33.13 -37.54
C GLU A 137 -1.43 -32.91 -36.04
N VAL A 138 -0.85 -31.76 -35.63
CA VAL A 138 -0.94 -31.22 -34.27
C VAL A 138 -2.10 -30.25 -34.24
N LYS A 139 -3.09 -30.55 -33.36
CA LYS A 139 -4.35 -29.76 -33.25
C LYS A 139 -4.50 -29.13 -31.89
N SER A 140 -5.22 -28.01 -31.86
CA SER A 140 -5.64 -27.44 -30.60
C SER A 140 -6.66 -28.33 -29.89
N SER A 141 -6.51 -28.54 -28.60
CA SER A 141 -7.47 -29.29 -27.77
C SER A 141 -8.61 -28.43 -27.22
N ILE A 142 -8.48 -27.08 -27.28
CA ILE A 142 -9.46 -26.12 -26.81
C ILE A 142 -9.58 -24.93 -27.78
N ASP A 143 -10.66 -24.17 -27.65
CA ASP A 143 -10.75 -22.82 -28.23
C ASP A 143 -9.87 -21.86 -27.41
N GLY A 144 -9.12 -20.97 -28.05
CA GLY A 144 -8.28 -20.05 -27.33
C GLY A 144 -7.32 -19.23 -28.19
N VAL A 145 -6.26 -18.76 -27.55
CA VAL A 145 -5.18 -18.00 -28.16
C VAL A 145 -3.87 -18.75 -27.94
N VAL A 146 -3.02 -18.82 -28.95
CA VAL A 146 -1.66 -19.39 -28.84
C VAL A 146 -0.81 -18.45 -27.99
N LEU A 147 -0.43 -18.91 -26.79
CA LEU A 147 0.43 -18.14 -25.88
C LEU A 147 1.91 -18.40 -26.13
N ASP A 148 2.21 -19.62 -26.52
CA ASP A 148 3.59 -20.07 -26.71
C ASP A 148 3.68 -21.10 -27.83
N LEU A 149 4.79 -21.05 -28.60
CA LEU A 149 5.01 -21.89 -29.75
C LEU A 149 6.52 -22.20 -29.89
N HIS A 150 6.87 -23.46 -29.60
CA HIS A 150 8.26 -23.93 -29.61
C HIS A 150 8.48 -24.92 -30.76
N MET A 151 8.32 -24.48 -32.00
CA MET A 151 8.63 -25.26 -33.17
C MET A 151 8.81 -24.39 -34.41
N THR A 152 9.74 -24.79 -35.28
CA THR A 152 9.97 -24.17 -36.58
C THR A 152 10.00 -25.22 -37.69
N PRO A 153 9.58 -24.88 -38.92
CA PRO A 153 9.66 -25.81 -40.05
C PRO A 153 11.11 -26.31 -40.25
N GLY A 154 11.29 -27.63 -40.37
CA GLY A 154 12.57 -28.31 -40.49
C GLY A 154 13.19 -28.71 -39.15
N GLU A 155 12.69 -28.28 -38.03
CA GLU A 155 13.16 -28.60 -36.69
C GLU A 155 12.81 -30.05 -36.32
N LEU A 156 13.75 -30.73 -35.65
CA LEU A 156 13.53 -32.05 -35.04
C LEU A 156 13.00 -31.84 -33.60
N ILE A 157 11.78 -32.30 -33.32
CA ILE A 157 11.18 -32.20 -32.00
C ILE A 157 10.97 -33.55 -31.34
N GLY A 158 11.11 -33.58 -30.00
CA GLY A 158 10.80 -34.76 -29.17
C GLY A 158 9.31 -34.83 -28.83
N ASP A 159 8.93 -35.92 -28.19
CA ASP A 159 7.57 -36.19 -27.68
C ASP A 159 7.48 -36.07 -26.15
N ASP A 160 8.52 -35.54 -25.52
CA ASP A 160 8.64 -35.39 -24.07
C ASP A 160 8.31 -33.99 -23.55
N LYS A 161 8.17 -33.00 -24.44
CA LYS A 161 7.90 -31.60 -24.07
C LYS A 161 6.69 -31.03 -24.84
N HIS A 162 6.00 -30.10 -24.22
CA HIS A 162 4.98 -29.34 -24.91
C HIS A 162 5.62 -28.38 -25.94
N ILE A 163 4.98 -28.30 -27.08
CA ILE A 163 5.42 -27.47 -28.21
C ILE A 163 4.49 -26.28 -28.46
N VAL A 164 3.30 -26.32 -27.94
CA VAL A 164 2.30 -25.24 -28.05
C VAL A 164 1.57 -25.10 -26.73
N THR A 165 1.36 -23.87 -26.31
CA THR A 165 0.46 -23.54 -25.21
C THR A 165 -0.71 -22.70 -25.76
N VAL A 166 -1.94 -23.20 -25.59
CA VAL A 166 -3.17 -22.49 -25.93
C VAL A 166 -3.96 -22.18 -24.67
N ALA A 167 -4.49 -20.97 -24.54
CA ALA A 167 -5.32 -20.55 -23.41
C ALA A 167 -6.63 -19.92 -23.86
N ASP A 168 -7.72 -20.31 -23.20
CA ASP A 168 -8.96 -19.53 -23.20
C ASP A 168 -8.82 -18.39 -22.19
N LEU A 169 -8.58 -17.19 -22.71
CA LEU A 169 -8.39 -15.97 -21.92
C LEU A 169 -9.69 -15.25 -21.56
N SER A 170 -10.85 -15.89 -21.69
CA SER A 170 -12.17 -15.32 -21.28
C SER A 170 -12.27 -15.10 -19.78
N SER A 171 -11.50 -15.83 -18.98
CA SER A 171 -11.22 -15.58 -17.56
C SER A 171 -9.73 -15.72 -17.30
N VAL A 172 -9.25 -14.94 -16.33
CA VAL A 172 -7.85 -14.97 -15.87
C VAL A 172 -7.81 -14.92 -14.34
N TRP A 173 -6.68 -15.22 -13.78
CA TRP A 173 -6.48 -15.07 -12.33
C TRP A 173 -5.58 -13.88 -12.05
N ALA A 174 -5.97 -13.08 -11.05
CA ALA A 174 -5.08 -12.17 -10.37
C ALA A 174 -4.38 -12.96 -9.26
N GLU A 175 -3.09 -13.17 -9.41
CA GLU A 175 -2.24 -13.85 -8.44
C GLU A 175 -1.54 -12.78 -7.59
N LEU A 176 -1.98 -12.65 -6.31
CA LEU A 176 -1.53 -11.62 -5.39
C LEU A 176 -0.47 -12.19 -4.44
N THR A 177 0.60 -11.45 -4.25
CA THR A 177 1.70 -11.77 -3.34
C THR A 177 1.35 -11.34 -1.92
N VAL A 178 1.21 -12.30 -1.00
CA VAL A 178 0.92 -12.06 0.41
C VAL A 178 2.20 -12.20 1.21
N TYR A 179 2.70 -11.09 1.74
CA TYR A 179 3.89 -11.11 2.60
C TYR A 179 3.59 -11.73 3.96
N GLN A 180 4.61 -12.29 4.59
CA GLN A 180 4.47 -13.00 5.88
C GLN A 180 3.80 -12.14 6.95
N LYS A 181 4.03 -10.82 6.98
CA LYS A 181 3.43 -9.87 7.91
C LYS A 181 1.91 -9.71 7.73
N ASP A 182 1.39 -10.01 6.53
CA ASP A 182 -0.02 -9.79 6.15
C ASP A 182 -0.82 -11.10 6.11
N ILE A 183 -0.16 -12.27 6.33
CA ILE A 183 -0.79 -13.60 6.18
C ILE A 183 -2.02 -13.75 7.10
N ASP A 184 -1.93 -13.28 8.34
CA ASP A 184 -3.01 -13.43 9.32
C ASP A 184 -4.26 -12.61 8.96
N ASP A 185 -4.08 -11.55 8.17
CA ASP A 185 -5.15 -10.64 7.75
C ASP A 185 -5.84 -11.07 6.46
N ILE A 186 -5.21 -11.93 5.65
CA ILE A 186 -5.73 -12.37 4.35
C ILE A 186 -6.48 -13.68 4.50
N LYS A 187 -7.76 -13.70 4.13
CA LYS A 187 -8.67 -14.85 4.30
C LYS A 187 -9.47 -15.14 3.04
N LEU A 188 -9.87 -16.40 2.90
CA LEU A 188 -10.78 -16.83 1.83
C LEU A 188 -12.10 -16.06 1.88
N GLY A 189 -12.62 -15.68 0.71
CA GLY A 189 -13.89 -14.98 0.55
C GLY A 189 -13.82 -13.47 0.73
N GLN A 190 -12.69 -12.90 1.15
CA GLN A 190 -12.52 -11.45 1.23
C GLN A 190 -12.68 -10.80 -0.15
N SER A 191 -13.27 -9.61 -0.14
CA SER A 191 -13.40 -8.78 -1.34
C SER A 191 -12.06 -8.13 -1.66
N ALA A 192 -11.70 -8.12 -2.93
CA ALA A 192 -10.51 -7.47 -3.44
C ALA A 192 -10.86 -6.62 -4.67
N GLN A 193 -10.32 -5.42 -4.72
CA GLN A 193 -10.38 -4.53 -5.88
C GLN A 193 -9.07 -4.69 -6.65
N ILE A 194 -9.15 -5.21 -7.87
CA ILE A 194 -7.98 -5.48 -8.72
C ILE A 194 -7.88 -4.38 -9.76
N TYR A 195 -6.74 -3.73 -9.83
CA TYR A 195 -6.50 -2.63 -10.77
C TYR A 195 -5.05 -2.61 -11.28
N PHE A 196 -4.90 -1.96 -12.44
CA PHE A 196 -3.62 -1.64 -13.05
C PHE A 196 -3.54 -0.12 -13.18
N ASN A 197 -2.52 0.50 -12.58
CA ASN A 197 -2.26 1.95 -12.51
C ASN A 197 -3.30 2.75 -11.72
N ASP A 198 -4.60 2.63 -12.03
CA ASP A 198 -5.64 3.49 -11.50
C ASP A 198 -6.77 2.68 -10.83
N ILE A 199 -7.05 3.02 -9.57
CA ILE A 199 -8.09 2.36 -8.77
C ILE A 199 -9.51 2.70 -9.26
N GLU A 200 -9.72 3.79 -10.01
CA GLU A 200 -11.03 4.14 -10.55
C GLU A 200 -11.55 3.08 -11.53
N ASN A 201 -10.61 2.39 -12.19
CA ASN A 201 -10.90 1.30 -13.12
C ASN A 201 -10.81 -0.09 -12.47
N ALA A 202 -10.87 -0.17 -11.13
CA ALA A 202 -10.75 -1.43 -10.41
C ALA A 202 -11.91 -2.38 -10.71
N ILE A 203 -11.59 -3.66 -10.85
CA ILE A 203 -12.57 -4.75 -10.93
C ILE A 203 -12.67 -5.44 -9.57
N ASN A 204 -13.89 -5.61 -9.10
CA ASN A 204 -14.16 -6.31 -7.85
C ASN A 204 -14.13 -7.83 -8.06
N GLY A 205 -13.44 -8.51 -7.18
CA GLY A 205 -13.40 -9.96 -7.10
C GLY A 205 -13.37 -10.45 -5.65
N LYS A 206 -13.28 -11.77 -5.49
CA LYS A 206 -13.13 -12.40 -4.16
C LYS A 206 -11.95 -13.35 -4.18
N ILE A 207 -11.21 -13.39 -3.08
CA ILE A 207 -10.15 -14.37 -2.87
C ILE A 207 -10.80 -15.75 -2.77
N PHE A 208 -10.48 -16.63 -3.72
CA PHE A 208 -10.99 -18.00 -3.75
C PHE A 208 -9.96 -19.05 -3.35
N TYR A 209 -8.69 -18.67 -3.32
CA TYR A 209 -7.58 -19.55 -2.97
C TYR A 209 -6.50 -18.77 -2.23
N ILE A 210 -5.90 -19.41 -1.25
CA ILE A 210 -4.67 -18.95 -0.57
C ILE A 210 -3.74 -20.15 -0.49
N SER A 211 -2.47 -19.97 -0.86
CA SER A 211 -1.46 -21.01 -0.78
C SER A 211 -1.33 -21.53 0.67
N PRO A 212 -1.38 -22.86 0.89
CA PRO A 212 -1.15 -23.44 2.20
C PRO A 212 0.34 -23.40 2.63
N THR A 213 1.22 -23.05 1.70
CA THR A 213 2.67 -22.97 1.91
C THR A 213 3.18 -21.58 1.61
N VAL A 214 4.25 -21.20 2.29
CA VAL A 214 5.02 -19.98 2.05
C VAL A 214 6.26 -20.38 1.25
N ASP A 215 6.56 -19.65 0.20
CA ASP A 215 7.80 -19.81 -0.57
C ASP A 215 9.02 -19.46 0.31
N GLU A 216 9.99 -20.35 0.37
CA GLU A 216 11.14 -20.22 1.28
C GLU A 216 12.08 -19.06 0.88
N HIS A 217 12.15 -18.70 -0.40
CA HIS A 217 13.06 -17.68 -0.93
C HIS A 217 12.45 -16.29 -0.82
N THR A 218 11.18 -16.15 -1.21
CA THR A 218 10.47 -14.87 -1.21
C THR A 218 9.77 -14.58 0.12
N ARG A 219 9.52 -15.61 0.93
CA ARG A 219 8.75 -15.57 2.20
C ARG A 219 7.34 -15.02 2.00
N THR A 220 6.73 -15.39 0.89
CA THR A 220 5.38 -14.97 0.53
C THR A 220 4.46 -16.17 0.31
N ALA A 221 3.20 -15.99 0.59
CA ALA A 221 2.12 -16.86 0.15
C ALA A 221 1.44 -16.23 -1.08
N THR A 222 0.63 -17.01 -1.78
CA THR A 222 -0.13 -16.54 -2.94
C THR A 222 -1.62 -16.54 -2.61
N ALA A 223 -2.30 -15.43 -2.87
CA ALA A 223 -3.76 -15.36 -2.89
C ALA A 223 -4.26 -15.17 -4.32
N ARG A 224 -5.37 -15.82 -4.70
CA ARG A 224 -5.88 -15.78 -6.07
C ARG A 224 -7.30 -15.24 -6.12
N VAL A 225 -7.53 -14.36 -7.09
CA VAL A 225 -8.83 -13.78 -7.41
C VAL A 225 -9.15 -14.08 -8.87
N ARG A 226 -10.34 -14.67 -9.13
CA ARG A 226 -10.79 -14.93 -10.51
C ARG A 226 -11.41 -13.66 -11.09
N LEU A 227 -10.98 -13.29 -12.30
CA LEU A 227 -11.46 -12.13 -13.04
C LEU A 227 -12.15 -12.57 -14.34
N ASN A 228 -13.29 -11.96 -14.63
CA ASN A 228 -13.88 -12.04 -15.96
C ASN A 228 -13.05 -11.18 -16.92
N ASN A 229 -12.66 -11.75 -18.06
CA ASN A 229 -11.85 -11.08 -19.06
C ASN A 229 -12.47 -11.16 -20.47
N SER A 230 -13.80 -11.14 -20.56
CA SER A 230 -14.51 -11.18 -21.85
C SER A 230 -14.15 -10.04 -22.80
N SER A 231 -13.69 -8.90 -22.26
CA SER A 231 -13.18 -7.76 -23.05
C SER A 231 -11.76 -7.97 -23.57
N GLY A 232 -11.00 -8.94 -23.03
CA GLY A 232 -9.58 -9.13 -23.34
C GLY A 232 -8.65 -8.04 -22.77
N TYR A 233 -9.12 -7.26 -21.80
CA TYR A 233 -8.32 -6.19 -21.18
C TYR A 233 -7.13 -6.75 -20.40
N TRP A 234 -7.39 -7.78 -19.58
CA TRP A 234 -6.37 -8.40 -18.75
C TRP A 234 -5.51 -9.34 -19.59
N LYS A 235 -4.22 -9.04 -19.66
CA LYS A 235 -3.25 -9.88 -20.36
C LYS A 235 -2.35 -10.58 -19.35
N PRO A 236 -2.12 -11.89 -19.49
CA PRO A 236 -1.11 -12.59 -18.70
C PRO A 236 0.23 -11.85 -18.70
N GLY A 237 0.87 -11.76 -17.52
CA GLY A 237 2.10 -11.00 -17.31
C GLY A 237 1.89 -9.52 -16.92
N MET A 238 0.65 -9.00 -16.91
CA MET A 238 0.39 -7.65 -16.40
C MET A 238 0.58 -7.61 -14.88
N PHE A 239 1.38 -6.66 -14.40
CA PHE A 239 1.49 -6.35 -12.97
C PHE A 239 0.25 -5.57 -12.52
N ILE A 240 -0.24 -5.93 -11.34
CA ILE A 240 -1.49 -5.39 -10.78
C ILE A 240 -1.34 -5.08 -9.29
N THR A 241 -2.27 -4.29 -8.79
CA THR A 241 -2.50 -4.13 -7.34
C THR A 241 -3.86 -4.72 -6.98
N GLY A 242 -3.88 -5.46 -5.88
CA GLY A 242 -5.11 -5.95 -5.25
C GLY A 242 -5.32 -5.26 -3.91
N LYS A 243 -6.32 -4.37 -3.81
CA LYS A 243 -6.73 -3.76 -2.55
C LYS A 243 -7.73 -4.68 -1.86
N VAL A 244 -7.25 -5.45 -0.88
CA VAL A 244 -8.05 -6.46 -0.16
C VAL A 244 -8.68 -5.85 1.08
N LEU A 245 -9.98 -6.00 1.23
CA LEU A 245 -10.70 -5.61 2.44
C LEU A 245 -10.39 -6.63 3.55
N THR A 246 -9.65 -6.19 4.56
CA THR A 246 -9.16 -7.08 5.62
C THR A 246 -10.04 -7.06 6.86
N ASP A 247 -10.53 -5.90 7.27
CA ASP A 247 -11.31 -5.76 8.50
C ASP A 247 -12.26 -4.56 8.46
N PHE A 248 -13.17 -4.50 9.43
CA PHE A 248 -13.99 -3.37 9.77
C PHE A 248 -13.73 -3.00 11.23
N VAL A 249 -13.21 -1.81 11.46
CA VAL A 249 -12.92 -1.29 12.80
C VAL A 249 -13.91 -0.20 13.15
N GLU A 250 -14.67 -0.37 14.23
CA GLU A 250 -15.50 0.68 14.78
C GLU A 250 -14.63 1.57 15.68
N VAL A 251 -14.72 2.89 15.45
CA VAL A 251 -14.02 3.91 16.22
C VAL A 251 -15.04 4.92 16.76
N ASP A 252 -14.84 5.37 17.99
CA ASP A 252 -15.79 6.27 18.64
C ASP A 252 -15.72 7.70 18.11
N GLN A 253 -14.55 8.13 17.66
CA GLN A 253 -14.27 9.45 17.18
C GLN A 253 -13.48 9.38 15.88
N ALA A 254 -14.03 9.91 14.80
CA ALA A 254 -13.35 9.99 13.52
C ALA A 254 -13.59 11.35 12.87
N VAL A 255 -12.63 11.74 12.04
CA VAL A 255 -12.69 12.92 11.16
C VAL A 255 -12.30 12.50 9.75
N THR A 256 -12.69 13.27 8.75
CA THR A 256 -12.24 13.06 7.38
C THR A 256 -10.72 13.27 7.27
N LEU A 257 -10.05 12.50 6.43
CA LEU A 257 -8.59 12.67 6.23
C LEU A 257 -8.23 14.09 5.76
N ASN A 258 -9.09 14.70 4.93
CA ASN A 258 -8.87 16.04 4.39
C ASN A 258 -8.94 17.15 5.47
N ALA A 259 -9.59 16.87 6.60
CA ALA A 259 -9.67 17.78 7.73
C ALA A 259 -8.34 17.94 8.48
N ILE A 260 -7.46 16.93 8.39
CA ILE A 260 -6.22 16.89 9.14
C ILE A 260 -5.18 17.74 8.41
N GLN A 261 -4.73 18.81 9.08
CA GLN A 261 -3.71 19.72 8.58
C GLN A 261 -2.43 19.62 9.43
N ASN A 262 -1.29 19.95 8.82
CA ASN A 262 -0.07 20.20 9.59
C ASN A 262 0.03 21.72 9.81
N PHE A 263 -0.05 22.15 11.06
CA PHE A 263 0.05 23.55 11.46
C PHE A 263 1.08 23.64 12.59
N GLU A 264 2.07 24.52 12.46
CA GLU A 264 3.18 24.69 13.39
C GLU A 264 3.90 23.39 13.81
N GLY A 265 4.03 22.46 12.87
CA GLY A 265 4.72 21.18 13.11
C GLY A 265 3.84 20.11 13.80
N GLN A 266 2.58 20.43 14.10
CA GLN A 266 1.61 19.51 14.72
C GLN A 266 0.48 19.15 13.75
N LYS A 267 -0.11 17.96 13.95
CA LYS A 267 -1.36 17.60 13.28
C LYS A 267 -2.52 18.25 14.00
N VAL A 268 -3.28 19.06 13.28
CA VAL A 268 -4.46 19.78 13.82
C VAL A 268 -5.71 19.51 12.99
N VAL A 269 -6.86 19.68 13.63
CA VAL A 269 -8.17 19.81 12.99
C VAL A 269 -8.74 21.15 13.38
N PHE A 270 -9.29 21.91 12.42
CA PHE A 270 -9.92 23.18 12.73
C PHE A 270 -11.33 22.95 13.24
N VAL A 271 -11.57 23.29 14.49
CA VAL A 271 -12.87 23.14 15.16
C VAL A 271 -13.63 24.47 15.19
N LYS A 272 -14.95 24.39 15.02
CA LYS A 272 -15.84 25.57 15.13
C LYS A 272 -16.12 25.85 16.61
N ASP A 273 -15.90 27.10 17.03
CA ASP A 273 -16.23 27.62 18.34
C ASP A 273 -17.00 28.93 18.16
N GLY A 274 -18.32 28.86 18.28
CA GLY A 274 -19.21 29.97 17.92
C GLY A 274 -19.14 30.29 16.41
N GLU A 275 -18.72 31.50 16.08
CA GLU A 275 -18.50 31.99 14.69
C GLU A 275 -17.01 31.86 14.28
N SER A 276 -16.14 31.39 15.18
CA SER A 276 -14.72 31.31 14.94
C SER A 276 -14.27 29.87 14.75
N PHE A 277 -13.09 29.72 14.14
CA PHE A 277 -12.39 28.46 13.94
C PHE A 277 -11.03 28.54 14.60
N ARG A 278 -10.66 27.50 15.35
CA ARG A 278 -9.34 27.39 15.96
C ARG A 278 -8.66 26.08 15.61
N PRO A 279 -7.32 26.08 15.51
CA PRO A 279 -6.57 24.86 15.35
C PRO A 279 -6.60 24.05 16.65
N GLN A 280 -7.03 22.80 16.57
CA GLN A 280 -7.07 21.87 17.69
C GLN A 280 -6.06 20.74 17.43
N PRO A 281 -4.97 20.65 18.21
CA PRO A 281 -4.03 19.55 18.09
C PRO A 281 -4.70 18.19 18.33
N VAL A 282 -4.37 17.20 17.49
CA VAL A 282 -4.98 15.86 17.53
C VAL A 282 -3.94 14.77 17.46
N THR A 283 -4.22 13.67 18.17
CA THR A 283 -3.49 12.41 17.99
C THR A 283 -4.33 11.46 17.15
N ILE A 284 -3.75 11.00 16.04
CA ILE A 284 -4.43 10.15 15.07
C ILE A 284 -4.11 8.69 15.35
N GLY A 285 -5.14 7.85 15.34
CA GLY A 285 -5.05 6.41 15.43
C GLY A 285 -5.11 5.72 14.07
N LYS A 286 -6.05 4.76 13.91
CA LYS A 286 -6.26 4.03 12.67
C LYS A 286 -6.82 4.94 11.57
N THR A 287 -6.40 4.69 10.34
CA THR A 287 -6.87 5.47 9.18
C THR A 287 -7.28 4.53 8.05
N ASN A 288 -8.24 4.99 7.25
CA ASN A 288 -8.56 4.37 5.97
C ASN A 288 -8.48 5.42 4.85
N THR A 289 -9.06 5.16 3.69
CA THR A 289 -9.03 6.08 2.54
C THR A 289 -9.74 7.41 2.81
N ASN A 290 -10.76 7.44 3.68
CA ASN A 290 -11.66 8.58 3.84
C ASN A 290 -11.58 9.22 5.24
N TYR A 291 -11.35 8.42 6.28
CA TYR A 291 -11.44 8.82 7.67
C TYR A 291 -10.19 8.45 8.47
N ALA A 292 -9.97 9.19 9.53
CA ALA A 292 -8.97 8.92 10.56
C ALA A 292 -9.63 8.88 11.94
N GLU A 293 -9.25 7.88 12.74
CA GLU A 293 -9.58 7.81 14.15
C GLU A 293 -8.83 8.92 14.90
N VAL A 294 -9.53 9.60 15.80
CA VAL A 294 -8.95 10.58 16.70
C VAL A 294 -8.87 9.99 18.09
N LEU A 295 -7.64 9.79 18.57
CA LEU A 295 -7.41 9.22 19.92
C LEU A 295 -7.52 10.28 21.02
N THR A 296 -7.05 11.50 20.73
CA THR A 296 -7.11 12.64 21.66
C THR A 296 -7.21 13.96 20.89
N GLY A 297 -7.75 14.99 21.55
CA GLY A 297 -7.81 16.35 21.06
C GLY A 297 -9.20 16.80 20.62
N LEU A 298 -10.13 15.89 20.32
CA LEU A 298 -11.50 16.20 19.98
C LEU A 298 -12.49 15.47 20.88
N ASN A 299 -13.72 15.96 20.94
CA ASN A 299 -14.83 15.30 21.63
C ASN A 299 -15.93 14.96 20.61
N ALA A 300 -16.67 13.90 20.86
CA ALA A 300 -17.84 13.55 20.06
C ALA A 300 -18.85 14.71 20.05
N GLY A 301 -19.42 15.01 18.87
CA GLY A 301 -20.36 16.10 18.69
C GLY A 301 -19.71 17.48 18.39
N GLN A 302 -18.39 17.62 18.48
CA GLN A 302 -17.73 18.85 18.07
C GLN A 302 -17.83 19.02 16.54
N THR A 303 -18.12 20.25 16.10
CA THR A 303 -18.13 20.58 14.68
C THR A 303 -16.73 20.95 14.20
N TYR A 304 -16.33 20.42 13.07
CA TYR A 304 -15.01 20.64 12.48
C TYR A 304 -15.10 20.89 10.97
N ILE A 305 -14.04 21.44 10.38
CA ILE A 305 -13.92 21.65 8.95
C ILE A 305 -13.48 20.32 8.30
N ALA A 306 -14.41 19.69 7.57
CA ALA A 306 -14.18 18.45 6.86
C ALA A 306 -13.49 18.65 5.50
N GLU A 307 -13.86 19.72 4.78
CA GLU A 307 -13.24 20.13 3.52
C GLU A 307 -12.98 21.64 3.55
N GLY A 308 -11.92 22.10 2.86
CA GLY A 308 -11.56 23.51 2.80
C GLY A 308 -10.68 24.00 3.98
N ALA A 309 -10.20 23.10 4.82
CA ALA A 309 -9.35 23.39 5.99
C ALA A 309 -8.08 24.21 5.64
N PHE A 310 -7.57 24.05 4.41
CA PHE A 310 -6.41 24.81 3.93
C PHE A 310 -6.67 26.33 3.89
N VAL A 311 -7.90 26.77 3.65
CA VAL A 311 -8.26 28.20 3.61
C VAL A 311 -8.03 28.84 4.98
N ILE A 312 -8.55 28.21 6.04
CA ILE A 312 -8.37 28.67 7.42
C ILE A 312 -6.89 28.68 7.80
N LYS A 313 -6.18 27.62 7.49
CA LYS A 313 -4.73 27.54 7.72
C LYS A 313 -3.99 28.70 7.06
N SER A 314 -4.33 29.04 5.83
CA SER A 314 -3.68 30.12 5.08
C SER A 314 -3.96 31.48 5.69
N GLU A 315 -5.16 31.69 6.21
CA GLU A 315 -5.56 32.94 6.86
C GLU A 315 -4.79 33.14 8.18
N LEU A 316 -4.73 32.11 9.02
CA LEU A 316 -3.94 32.13 10.26
C LEU A 316 -2.46 32.42 10.02
N LEU A 317 -1.86 31.74 9.03
CA LEU A 317 -0.47 32.00 8.68
C LEU A 317 -0.25 33.42 8.14
N ARG A 318 -1.21 34.00 7.45
CA ARG A 318 -1.14 35.39 6.97
C ARG A 318 -1.14 36.38 8.13
N GLU A 319 -1.99 36.17 9.13
CA GLU A 319 -2.07 37.00 10.32
C GLU A 319 -0.80 36.91 11.15
N SER A 320 -0.23 35.72 11.34
CA SER A 320 1.02 35.53 12.08
C SER A 320 2.23 36.18 11.40
N PHE A 321 2.27 36.24 10.06
CA PHE A 321 3.34 36.93 9.31
C PHE A 321 3.06 38.44 9.12
N GLY A 322 1.80 38.88 9.18
CA GLY A 322 1.41 40.30 9.01
C GLY A 322 1.56 41.17 10.26
N GLY A 323 1.61 40.59 11.46
CA GLY A 323 1.76 41.32 12.74
C GLY A 323 3.16 41.84 13.02
N GLY A 324 4.16 41.62 12.18
CA GLY A 324 5.57 41.94 12.40
C GLY A 324 6.08 43.28 11.85
N HIS A 325 5.26 44.13 11.26
CA HIS A 325 5.71 45.44 10.75
C HIS A 325 4.85 46.58 11.24
N GLY A 326 5.17 47.05 12.45
CA GLY A 326 4.60 48.29 12.98
C GLY A 326 5.39 48.77 14.18
N HIS A 327 6.62 49.31 13.94
CA HIS A 327 7.16 50.47 14.65
C HIS A 327 8.48 50.89 14.02
#